data_0cbe79b92fdd41a0e755ef41acd82aea
#
_entry.id   0cbe79b92fdd41a0e755ef41acd82aea
#
_cell.length_a   1.000
_cell.length_b   1.000
_cell.length_c   1.000
_cell.angle_alpha   90.00
_cell.angle_beta   90.00
_cell.angle_gamma   90.00
#
_symmetry.space_group_name_H-M   'P 1'
#
loop_
_entity.id
_entity.type
_entity.pdbx_description
1 polymer ?
#
loop_
_entity_poly.entity_id
_entity_poly.type
_entity_poly.pdbx_seq_one_letter_code
_entity_poly.pdbx_strand_id
1 'polypeptide(L)'
;MKQWKKQLSAALCAALLLGCVPMPALVEENEEYDLSDIPGVIIEDPRIDPLEWNFALSLSDLDPELIKLANKECLLSSTYEPSSKTKMKLRAAPGAGTMYLQSECAEALAELFAGAEEAGYKLYLKSAYRAYKTQKTMYNNRLERNNGKDDGWVSKPGASDHQTGLGCDVVPGSWKDKSMNSNMASTPECQWMAEHCYEYGFVIRYPEDKQDITEINYEPWHLRYVGKEVARYIWRNGLCLEEFHEQLQAAIDAYLAAGGDARRVENLIQTSAE
;
A
#
# COMPACT_ATOMS: atom_id res chain seq x y z
N MET A 1 -37.82 1.53 8.87
CA MET A 1 -37.03 2.02 7.76
C MET A 1 -37.84 2.48 6.52
N LYS A 2 -39.07 2.07 6.30
CA LYS A 2 -39.90 2.51 5.14
C LYS A 2 -40.57 3.88 5.30
N GLN A 3 -40.64 4.46 6.50
CA GLN A 3 -41.31 5.77 6.73
C GLN A 3 -40.41 6.98 6.48
N TRP A 4 -39.09 6.85 6.60
CA TRP A 4 -38.15 7.96 6.39
C TRP A 4 -37.99 8.36 4.92
N LYS A 5 -38.09 7.39 3.99
CA LYS A 5 -37.99 7.70 2.55
C LYS A 5 -39.19 8.50 2.01
N LYS A 6 -40.35 8.41 2.66
CA LYS A 6 -41.53 9.18 2.26
C LYS A 6 -41.52 10.63 2.73
N GLN A 7 -40.81 10.95 3.81
CA GLN A 7 -40.73 12.33 4.34
C GLN A 7 -39.69 13.18 3.59
N LEU A 8 -38.58 12.61 3.08
CA LEU A 8 -37.63 13.34 2.25
C LEU A 8 -38.19 13.74 0.89
N SER A 9 -39.02 12.87 0.29
CA SER A 9 -39.68 13.18 -0.99
C SER A 9 -40.74 14.30 -0.88
N ALA A 10 -41.39 14.43 0.28
CA ALA A 10 -42.40 15.49 0.50
C ALA A 10 -41.75 16.87 0.80
N ALA A 11 -40.56 16.88 1.43
CA ALA A 11 -39.85 18.14 1.72
C ALA A 11 -39.21 18.77 0.47
N LEU A 12 -38.81 17.97 -0.51
CA LEU A 12 -38.24 18.48 -1.76
C LEU A 12 -39.32 19.09 -2.67
N CYS A 13 -40.54 18.53 -2.68
CA CYS A 13 -41.66 19.09 -3.44
C CYS A 13 -42.23 20.40 -2.85
N ALA A 14 -42.06 20.64 -1.53
CA ALA A 14 -42.60 21.86 -0.90
C ALA A 14 -41.69 23.10 -1.14
N ALA A 15 -40.40 22.92 -1.41
CA ALA A 15 -39.49 24.02 -1.71
C ALA A 15 -39.64 24.57 -3.15
N LEU A 16 -40.29 23.84 -4.04
CA LEU A 16 -40.52 24.26 -5.44
C LEU A 16 -41.81 25.05 -5.66
N LEU A 17 -42.64 25.25 -4.61
CA LEU A 17 -43.94 25.92 -4.73
C LEU A 17 -43.97 27.43 -4.35
N LEU A 18 -42.83 28.04 -4.03
CA LEU A 18 -42.72 29.45 -3.61
C LEU A 18 -42.07 30.39 -4.62
N GLY A 19 -41.84 29.97 -5.86
CA GLY A 19 -41.43 30.85 -6.94
C GLY A 19 -42.48 30.86 -8.05
N CYS A 20 -43.35 31.86 -8.11
CA CYS A 20 -44.30 32.09 -9.21
C CYS A 20 -43.54 32.35 -10.51
N VAL A 21 -43.28 31.33 -11.30
CA VAL A 21 -43.02 31.43 -12.74
C VAL A 21 -44.01 30.50 -13.43
N PRO A 22 -44.80 30.96 -14.43
CA PRO A 22 -45.77 30.12 -15.13
C PRO A 22 -45.00 29.06 -15.90
N MET A 23 -45.28 27.77 -15.60
CA MET A 23 -44.80 26.66 -16.39
C MET A 23 -45.42 26.68 -17.78
N PRO A 24 -44.67 26.59 -18.85
CA PRO A 24 -45.20 26.29 -20.17
C PRO A 24 -45.75 24.87 -20.18
N ALA A 25 -46.80 24.64 -20.99
CA ALA A 25 -47.46 23.38 -21.14
C ALA A 25 -46.50 22.23 -21.47
N LEU A 26 -46.79 21.05 -20.91
CA LEU A 26 -46.10 19.80 -21.18
C LEU A 26 -45.98 19.58 -22.69
N VAL A 27 -44.75 19.70 -23.18
CA VAL A 27 -44.37 19.17 -24.48
C VAL A 27 -43.71 17.83 -24.19
N GLU A 28 -44.32 16.74 -24.67
CA GLU A 28 -43.69 15.43 -24.75
C GLU A 28 -42.62 15.50 -25.84
N GLU A 29 -41.36 15.75 -25.41
CA GLU A 29 -40.17 15.35 -26.17
C GLU A 29 -39.02 15.30 -25.20
N ASN A 30 -38.26 14.20 -25.19
CA ASN A 30 -37.07 13.97 -24.40
C ASN A 30 -35.98 14.97 -24.78
N GLU A 31 -36.01 16.17 -24.26
CA GLU A 31 -34.87 17.05 -24.27
C GLU A 31 -34.02 16.72 -23.02
N GLU A 32 -32.90 16.11 -23.27
CA GLU A 32 -31.84 15.87 -22.30
C GLU A 32 -31.27 17.26 -21.91
N TYR A 33 -31.73 17.81 -20.78
CA TYR A 33 -31.23 19.08 -20.28
C TYR A 33 -29.79 18.89 -19.81
N ASP A 34 -28.83 19.48 -20.53
CA ASP A 34 -27.45 19.56 -20.12
C ASP A 34 -27.33 20.57 -18.96
N LEU A 35 -27.12 20.06 -17.75
CA LEU A 35 -26.96 20.86 -16.54
C LEU A 35 -25.52 21.31 -16.32
N SER A 36 -24.60 21.02 -17.24
CA SER A 36 -23.17 21.37 -17.13
C SER A 36 -22.89 22.88 -17.10
N ASP A 37 -23.83 23.70 -17.64
CA ASP A 37 -23.70 25.15 -17.72
C ASP A 37 -24.22 25.90 -16.48
N ILE A 38 -24.70 25.21 -15.43
CA ILE A 38 -25.17 25.85 -14.20
C ILE A 38 -24.01 25.99 -13.23
N PRO A 39 -23.52 27.21 -12.93
CA PRO A 39 -22.42 27.40 -11.99
C PRO A 39 -22.79 26.88 -10.59
N GLY A 40 -21.98 25.97 -10.06
CA GLY A 40 -22.14 25.38 -8.73
C GLY A 40 -22.94 24.08 -8.67
N VAL A 41 -23.43 23.55 -9.79
CA VAL A 41 -23.97 22.19 -9.86
C VAL A 41 -22.81 21.23 -10.14
N ILE A 42 -22.44 20.45 -9.15
CA ILE A 42 -21.58 19.27 -9.34
C ILE A 42 -22.51 18.20 -9.90
N ILE A 43 -22.41 17.91 -11.20
CA ILE A 43 -23.04 16.75 -11.79
C ILE A 43 -22.19 15.57 -11.38
N GLU A 44 -22.58 14.87 -10.32
CA GLU A 44 -22.08 13.52 -10.08
C GLU A 44 -22.55 12.68 -11.27
N ASP A 45 -21.62 12.11 -12.04
CA ASP A 45 -21.95 11.22 -13.16
C ASP A 45 -22.81 10.07 -12.60
N PRO A 46 -24.12 9.96 -12.98
CA PRO A 46 -25.01 8.94 -12.42
C PRO A 46 -24.58 7.52 -12.76
N ARG A 47 -23.58 7.34 -13.64
CA ARG A 47 -22.93 6.05 -13.94
C ARG A 47 -21.88 5.66 -12.93
N ILE A 48 -21.52 6.54 -11.98
CA ILE A 48 -20.55 6.26 -10.91
C ILE A 48 -21.34 6.15 -9.61
N ASP A 49 -21.92 5.00 -9.34
CA ASP A 49 -22.51 4.73 -8.04
C ASP A 49 -21.36 4.39 -7.05
N PRO A 50 -21.07 5.26 -6.06
CA PRO A 50 -20.07 4.97 -5.03
C PRO A 50 -20.43 3.74 -4.17
N LEU A 51 -21.66 3.24 -4.27
CA LEU A 51 -22.12 2.03 -3.58
C LEU A 51 -21.61 0.72 -4.22
N GLU A 52 -21.04 0.79 -5.43
CA GLU A 52 -20.51 -0.39 -6.12
C GLU A 52 -19.09 -0.75 -5.69
N TRP A 53 -18.33 0.20 -5.12
CA TRP A 53 -17.02 -0.09 -4.52
C TRP A 53 -17.19 -0.62 -3.10
N ASN A 54 -17.14 -1.94 -2.95
CA ASN A 54 -17.34 -2.63 -1.67
C ASN A 54 -16.02 -3.18 -1.10
N PHE A 55 -15.07 -2.29 -0.87
CA PHE A 55 -13.83 -2.58 -0.16
C PHE A 55 -13.71 -1.68 1.07
N ALA A 56 -13.01 -2.13 2.11
CA ALA A 56 -12.91 -1.38 3.36
C ALA A 56 -12.05 -0.10 3.25
N LEU A 57 -11.20 -0.03 2.22
CA LEU A 57 -10.43 1.16 1.86
C LEU A 57 -11.09 1.84 0.65
N SER A 58 -11.11 3.16 0.63
CA SER A 58 -11.57 3.91 -0.53
C SER A 58 -10.54 3.84 -1.66
N LEU A 59 -10.96 4.08 -2.90
CA LEU A 59 -10.02 4.14 -4.04
C LEU A 59 -8.95 5.23 -3.86
N SER A 60 -9.27 6.31 -3.14
CA SER A 60 -8.33 7.39 -2.84
C SER A 60 -7.24 7.00 -1.82
N ASP A 61 -7.45 5.94 -1.05
CA ASP A 61 -6.47 5.42 -0.09
C ASP A 61 -5.44 4.48 -0.74
N LEU A 62 -5.67 4.12 -2.02
CA LEU A 62 -4.89 3.13 -2.76
C LEU A 62 -3.97 3.82 -3.77
N ASP A 63 -2.72 4.07 -3.39
CA ASP A 63 -1.69 4.52 -4.32
C ASP A 63 -1.00 3.30 -4.98
N PRO A 64 -1.14 3.12 -6.32
CA PRO A 64 -0.55 1.99 -7.03
C PRO A 64 0.97 1.86 -6.85
N GLU A 65 1.69 2.98 -6.68
CA GLU A 65 3.13 2.93 -6.43
C GLU A 65 3.46 2.41 -5.04
N LEU A 66 2.69 2.81 -4.02
CA LEU A 66 2.92 2.41 -2.63
C LEU A 66 2.54 0.94 -2.39
N ILE A 67 1.47 0.47 -3.01
CA ILE A 67 1.01 -0.93 -2.86
C ILE A 67 1.65 -1.90 -3.86
N LYS A 68 2.56 -1.46 -4.74
CA LYS A 68 3.22 -2.29 -5.75
C LYS A 68 3.79 -3.58 -5.14
N LEU A 69 3.33 -4.72 -5.60
CA LEU A 69 3.80 -6.03 -5.15
C LEU A 69 5.08 -6.43 -5.89
N ALA A 70 6.08 -6.85 -5.14
CA ALA A 70 7.29 -7.47 -5.65
C ALA A 70 7.49 -8.82 -4.94
N ASN A 71 7.29 -9.92 -5.66
CA ASN A 71 7.46 -11.28 -5.17
C ASN A 71 7.81 -12.23 -6.32
N LYS A 72 7.80 -13.54 -6.09
CA LYS A 72 8.19 -14.52 -7.12
C LYS A 72 7.26 -14.57 -8.33
N GLU A 73 6.01 -14.13 -8.18
CA GLU A 73 4.99 -14.10 -9.24
C GLU A 73 4.93 -12.74 -9.92
N CYS A 74 5.11 -11.65 -9.15
CA CYS A 74 5.11 -10.27 -9.61
C CYS A 74 6.54 -9.71 -9.62
N LEU A 75 7.31 -10.01 -10.68
CA LEU A 75 8.70 -9.57 -10.80
C LEU A 75 8.79 -8.15 -11.33
N LEU A 76 9.60 -7.33 -10.67
CA LEU A 76 10.00 -6.04 -11.20
C LEU A 76 10.99 -6.22 -12.36
N SER A 77 10.86 -5.39 -13.39
CA SER A 77 11.82 -5.35 -14.49
C SER A 77 13.26 -5.09 -14.00
N SER A 78 14.23 -5.61 -14.72
CA SER A 78 15.66 -5.34 -14.44
C SER A 78 16.03 -3.87 -14.59
N THR A 79 15.21 -3.08 -15.28
CA THR A 79 15.34 -1.64 -15.50
C THR A 79 14.43 -0.81 -14.62
N TYR A 80 13.60 -1.46 -13.77
CA TYR A 80 12.74 -0.72 -12.84
C TYR A 80 13.58 0.09 -11.85
N GLU A 81 13.23 1.36 -11.74
CA GLU A 81 13.78 2.30 -10.78
C GLU A 81 12.62 2.99 -10.04
N PRO A 82 12.75 3.24 -8.72
CA PRO A 82 11.72 3.95 -7.98
C PRO A 82 11.55 5.38 -8.49
N SER A 83 10.32 5.92 -8.38
CA SER A 83 9.93 7.25 -8.85
C SER A 83 10.76 8.38 -8.23
N SER A 84 11.26 8.19 -7.03
CA SER A 84 12.13 9.12 -6.31
C SER A 84 13.18 8.38 -5.48
N LYS A 85 14.29 9.07 -5.15
CA LYS A 85 15.35 8.53 -4.28
C LYS A 85 15.86 9.61 -3.34
N THR A 86 15.37 9.61 -2.11
CA THR A 86 15.81 10.50 -1.04
C THR A 86 16.92 9.85 -0.23
N LYS A 87 18.03 10.56 -0.06
CA LYS A 87 19.16 10.12 0.77
C LYS A 87 18.76 10.09 2.24
N MET A 88 18.93 8.94 2.86
CA MET A 88 18.65 8.77 4.28
C MET A 88 19.66 9.49 5.15
N LYS A 89 19.17 10.20 6.18
CA LYS A 89 19.95 10.90 7.20
C LYS A 89 19.70 10.31 8.60
N LEU A 90 19.18 9.09 8.65
CA LEU A 90 18.92 8.39 9.90
C LEU A 90 20.16 7.72 10.46
N ARG A 91 20.09 7.35 11.73
CA ARG A 91 21.10 6.52 12.39
C ARG A 91 21.25 5.21 11.62
N ALA A 92 22.43 4.97 11.08
CA ALA A 92 22.74 3.80 10.26
C ALA A 92 23.60 2.79 11.03
N ALA A 93 23.44 1.51 10.70
CA ALA A 93 24.31 0.46 11.19
C ALA A 93 25.75 0.65 10.65
N PRO A 94 26.80 0.31 11.42
CA PRO A 94 28.17 0.41 10.96
C PRO A 94 28.39 -0.31 9.62
N GLY A 95 29.05 0.36 8.68
CA GLY A 95 29.33 -0.18 7.34
C GLY A 95 28.18 -0.17 6.35
N ALA A 96 27.01 0.35 6.70
CA ALA A 96 25.85 0.36 5.82
C ALA A 96 25.97 1.28 4.59
N GLY A 97 26.93 2.22 4.57
CA GLY A 97 27.11 3.12 3.43
C GLY A 97 26.00 4.17 3.27
N THR A 98 25.90 4.74 2.06
CA THR A 98 24.84 5.70 1.74
C THR A 98 23.58 4.94 1.28
N MET A 99 22.47 5.24 1.92
CA MET A 99 21.18 4.59 1.66
C MET A 99 20.15 5.58 1.12
N TYR A 100 19.23 5.07 0.29
CA TYR A 100 18.15 5.83 -0.35
C TYR A 100 16.82 5.09 -0.17
N LEU A 101 15.73 5.84 -0.06
CA LEU A 101 14.35 5.35 -0.15
C LEU A 101 13.54 6.29 -1.04
N GLN A 102 12.35 5.91 -1.45
CA GLN A 102 11.38 6.85 -2.02
C GLN A 102 11.09 7.95 -1.00
N SER A 103 10.77 9.16 -1.48
CA SER A 103 10.69 10.35 -0.62
C SER A 103 9.68 10.18 0.51
N GLU A 104 8.49 9.72 0.20
CA GLU A 104 7.44 9.50 1.19
C GLU A 104 7.80 8.40 2.21
N CYS A 105 8.37 7.29 1.74
CA CYS A 105 8.88 6.25 2.61
C CYS A 105 10.01 6.76 3.53
N ALA A 106 10.89 7.63 3.01
CA ALA A 106 11.98 8.22 3.79
C ALA A 106 11.48 9.13 4.91
N GLU A 107 10.45 9.94 4.64
CA GLU A 107 9.80 10.80 5.63
C GLU A 107 9.09 9.96 6.70
N ALA A 108 8.29 8.98 6.29
CA ALA A 108 7.60 8.08 7.20
C ALA A 108 8.57 7.26 8.07
N LEU A 109 9.72 6.83 7.51
CA LEU A 109 10.72 6.13 8.30
C LEU A 109 11.40 7.05 9.34
N ALA A 110 11.56 8.33 9.03
CA ALA A 110 12.06 9.30 10.00
C ALA A 110 11.06 9.51 11.16
N GLU A 111 9.76 9.56 10.88
CA GLU A 111 8.71 9.59 11.90
C GLU A 111 8.74 8.33 12.78
N LEU A 112 8.86 7.14 12.19
CA LEU A 112 8.97 5.86 12.93
C LEU A 112 10.19 5.86 13.86
N PHE A 113 11.35 6.33 13.39
CA PHE A 113 12.54 6.43 14.23
C PHE A 113 12.37 7.41 15.39
N ALA A 114 11.67 8.53 15.17
CA ALA A 114 11.36 9.49 16.23
C ALA A 114 10.40 8.87 17.26
N GLY A 115 9.32 8.22 16.82
CA GLY A 115 8.38 7.55 17.72
C GLY A 115 9.02 6.42 18.51
N ALA A 116 9.93 5.64 17.91
CA ALA A 116 10.69 4.63 18.64
C ALA A 116 11.59 5.27 19.72
N GLU A 117 12.25 6.40 19.41
CA GLU A 117 13.11 7.12 20.37
C GLU A 117 12.30 7.71 21.52
N GLU A 118 11.09 8.23 21.26
CA GLU A 118 10.14 8.68 22.27
C GLU A 118 9.68 7.53 23.20
N ALA A 119 9.51 6.33 22.62
CA ALA A 119 9.20 5.11 23.37
C ALA A 119 10.42 4.52 24.11
N GLY A 120 11.61 5.12 23.98
CA GLY A 120 12.85 4.68 24.62
C GLY A 120 13.64 3.63 23.84
N TYR A 121 13.29 3.37 22.59
CA TYR A 121 13.95 2.38 21.73
C TYR A 121 14.90 3.00 20.73
N LYS A 122 16.03 2.35 20.50
CA LYS A 122 17.07 2.85 19.62
C LYS A 122 17.24 1.98 18.39
N LEU A 123 16.73 2.49 17.26
CA LEU A 123 16.77 1.81 15.98
C LEU A 123 17.97 2.26 15.10
N TYR A 124 18.37 1.37 14.19
CA TYR A 124 19.42 1.62 13.19
C TYR A 124 18.96 1.13 11.82
N LEU A 125 19.08 1.97 10.79
CA LEU A 125 18.87 1.58 9.42
C LEU A 125 20.04 0.75 8.92
N LYS A 126 19.81 -0.44 8.40
CA LYS A 126 20.84 -1.40 7.97
C LYS A 126 20.88 -1.61 6.47
N SER A 127 19.73 -1.55 5.80
CA SER A 127 19.60 -1.64 4.35
C SER A 127 18.39 -0.83 3.90
N ALA A 128 18.39 -0.38 2.64
CA ALA A 128 17.31 0.38 2.03
C ALA A 128 17.24 0.02 0.53
N TYR A 129 17.01 0.97 -0.39
CA TYR A 129 16.97 0.69 -1.81
C TYR A 129 18.15 -0.17 -2.29
N ARG A 130 17.83 -1.18 -3.09
CA ARG A 130 18.81 -2.10 -3.68
C ARG A 130 18.47 -2.36 -5.15
N ALA A 131 19.36 -1.95 -6.05
CA ALA A 131 19.18 -2.14 -7.49
C ALA A 131 19.14 -3.63 -7.87
N TYR A 132 18.42 -3.97 -8.94
CA TYR A 132 18.28 -5.31 -9.49
C TYR A 132 19.63 -6.06 -9.61
N LYS A 133 20.66 -5.40 -10.14
CA LYS A 133 22.00 -5.99 -10.32
C LYS A 133 22.62 -6.45 -8.99
N THR A 134 22.46 -5.66 -7.94
CA THR A 134 22.96 -6.01 -6.60
C THR A 134 22.17 -7.19 -6.03
N GLN A 135 20.83 -7.17 -6.17
CA GLN A 135 19.97 -8.29 -5.76
C GLN A 135 20.36 -9.59 -6.47
N LYS A 136 20.60 -9.54 -7.79
CA LYS A 136 21.05 -10.71 -8.57
C LYS A 136 22.35 -11.29 -8.05
N THR A 137 23.32 -10.44 -7.70
CA THR A 137 24.60 -10.90 -7.12
C THR A 137 24.37 -11.55 -5.75
N MET A 138 23.55 -10.95 -4.89
CA MET A 138 23.25 -11.50 -3.55
C MET A 138 22.55 -12.85 -3.64
N TYR A 139 21.55 -12.97 -4.51
CA TYR A 139 20.81 -14.22 -4.73
C TYR A 139 21.72 -15.33 -5.26
N ASN A 140 22.52 -15.06 -6.28
CA ASN A 140 23.46 -16.04 -6.82
C ASN A 140 24.47 -16.51 -5.77
N ASN A 141 25.06 -15.59 -5.00
CA ASN A 141 25.96 -15.92 -3.90
C ASN A 141 25.27 -16.77 -2.81
N ARG A 142 23.97 -16.54 -2.58
CA ARG A 142 23.19 -17.38 -1.63
C ARG A 142 22.99 -18.78 -2.18
N LEU A 143 22.61 -18.91 -3.44
CA LEU A 143 22.47 -20.22 -4.10
C LEU A 143 23.78 -21.01 -4.08
N GLU A 144 24.92 -20.37 -4.41
CA GLU A 144 26.24 -21.04 -4.36
C GLU A 144 26.55 -21.59 -2.98
N ARG A 145 26.31 -20.79 -1.91
CA ARG A 145 26.52 -21.23 -0.53
C ARG A 145 25.57 -22.32 -0.07
N ASN A 146 24.39 -22.43 -0.70
CA ASN A 146 23.35 -23.39 -0.37
C ASN A 146 23.19 -24.50 -1.41
N ASN A 147 24.29 -24.88 -2.09
CA ASN A 147 24.32 -25.98 -3.07
C ASN A 147 23.27 -25.84 -4.18
N GLY A 148 23.01 -24.63 -4.64
CA GLY A 148 22.05 -24.31 -5.71
C GLY A 148 20.59 -24.29 -5.29
N LYS A 149 20.28 -24.40 -3.98
CA LYS A 149 18.90 -24.40 -3.47
C LYS A 149 18.50 -23.01 -2.98
N ASP A 150 17.33 -22.56 -3.39
CA ASP A 150 16.64 -21.42 -2.79
C ASP A 150 16.13 -21.84 -1.41
N ASP A 151 16.48 -21.10 -0.38
CA ASP A 151 16.14 -21.40 1.01
C ASP A 151 15.28 -20.29 1.66
N GLY A 152 14.73 -19.39 0.85
CA GLY A 152 13.81 -18.34 1.30
C GLY A 152 14.44 -17.19 2.08
N TRP A 153 15.79 -17.06 2.11
CA TRP A 153 16.46 -15.95 2.82
C TRP A 153 16.83 -14.76 1.94
N VAL A 154 16.90 -14.95 0.65
CA VAL A 154 17.23 -13.87 -0.30
C VAL A 154 16.28 -13.96 -1.49
N SER A 155 15.47 -12.95 -1.68
CA SER A 155 14.52 -12.88 -2.79
C SER A 155 15.22 -12.95 -4.15
N LYS A 156 14.56 -13.57 -5.14
CA LYS A 156 15.01 -13.57 -6.54
C LYS A 156 15.17 -12.13 -7.05
N PRO A 157 16.02 -11.90 -8.06
CA PRO A 157 16.10 -10.61 -8.74
C PRO A 157 14.73 -10.22 -9.32
N GLY A 158 14.27 -9.02 -9.02
CA GLY A 158 12.93 -8.53 -9.36
C GLY A 158 11.86 -8.81 -8.30
N ALA A 159 12.09 -9.78 -7.40
CA ALA A 159 11.13 -10.17 -6.36
C ALA A 159 11.34 -9.45 -5.00
N SER A 160 12.27 -8.50 -4.93
CA SER A 160 12.67 -7.86 -3.67
C SER A 160 12.05 -6.47 -3.53
N ASP A 161 11.38 -6.21 -2.40
CA ASP A 161 10.86 -4.89 -2.04
C ASP A 161 11.93 -3.80 -1.96
N HIS A 162 13.18 -4.15 -1.69
CA HIS A 162 14.28 -3.19 -1.73
C HIS A 162 14.42 -2.50 -3.09
N GLN A 163 14.04 -3.17 -4.19
CA GLN A 163 14.11 -2.56 -5.52
C GLN A 163 13.03 -1.49 -5.72
N THR A 164 11.91 -1.58 -5.01
CA THR A 164 10.86 -0.54 -5.06
C THR A 164 11.30 0.78 -4.41
N GLY A 165 12.32 0.76 -3.55
CA GLY A 165 12.65 1.89 -2.69
C GLY A 165 11.65 2.12 -1.54
N LEU A 166 10.73 1.17 -1.31
CA LEU A 166 9.74 1.18 -0.24
C LEU A 166 10.04 0.13 0.85
N GLY A 167 11.03 -0.76 0.62
CA GLY A 167 11.49 -1.76 1.58
C GLY A 167 12.80 -1.34 2.26
N CYS A 168 12.90 -1.58 3.57
CA CYS A 168 14.11 -1.31 4.34
C CYS A 168 14.30 -2.28 5.51
N ASP A 169 15.57 -2.48 5.90
CA ASP A 169 15.94 -3.27 7.06
C ASP A 169 16.29 -2.37 8.24
N VAL A 170 15.54 -2.53 9.33
CA VAL A 170 15.70 -1.77 10.57
C VAL A 170 16.03 -2.72 11.71
N VAL A 171 17.09 -2.41 12.47
CA VAL A 171 17.58 -3.28 13.52
C VAL A 171 17.73 -2.57 14.86
N PRO A 172 17.59 -3.29 16.00
CA PRO A 172 17.91 -2.77 17.32
C PRO A 172 19.38 -2.40 17.46
N GLY A 173 19.72 -1.55 18.42
CA GLY A 173 21.09 -1.20 18.73
C GLY A 173 21.99 -2.40 19.08
N SER A 174 21.42 -3.42 19.73
CA SER A 174 22.11 -4.68 20.06
C SER A 174 22.43 -5.56 18.85
N TRP A 175 21.82 -5.27 17.68
CA TRP A 175 21.99 -6.02 16.42
C TRP A 175 22.67 -5.21 15.30
N LYS A 176 23.03 -3.96 15.54
CA LYS A 176 23.63 -3.10 14.51
C LYS A 176 24.89 -3.70 13.85
N ASP A 177 25.67 -4.46 14.60
CA ASP A 177 26.95 -5.10 14.16
C ASP A 177 26.81 -6.60 13.89
N LYS A 178 25.61 -7.18 13.99
CA LYS A 178 25.38 -8.63 13.85
C LYS A 178 24.67 -8.96 12.54
N SER A 179 24.79 -10.21 12.10
CA SER A 179 23.94 -10.75 11.03
C SER A 179 22.49 -10.84 11.50
N MET A 180 21.55 -10.44 10.66
CA MET A 180 20.11 -10.49 10.93
C MET A 180 19.63 -11.94 10.93
N ASN A 181 18.75 -12.26 11.85
CA ASN A 181 18.02 -13.53 11.92
C ASN A 181 16.76 -13.36 12.80
N SER A 182 15.85 -14.34 12.76
CA SER A 182 14.56 -14.30 13.44
C SER A 182 14.62 -14.14 14.97
N ASN A 183 15.76 -14.47 15.61
CA ASN A 183 15.92 -14.24 17.06
C ASN A 183 15.83 -12.75 17.45
N MET A 184 15.95 -11.82 16.49
CA MET A 184 15.72 -10.40 16.74
C MET A 184 14.29 -10.10 17.20
N ALA A 185 13.31 -10.93 16.83
CA ALA A 185 11.90 -10.75 17.19
C ALA A 185 11.68 -10.66 18.71
N SER A 186 12.53 -11.31 19.50
CA SER A 186 12.45 -11.27 20.96
C SER A 186 12.95 -9.97 21.60
N THR A 187 13.55 -9.05 20.82
CA THR A 187 14.00 -7.76 21.35
C THR A 187 12.82 -6.80 21.52
N PRO A 188 12.85 -5.95 22.59
CA PRO A 188 11.77 -4.99 22.80
C PRO A 188 11.56 -4.04 21.61
N GLU A 189 12.63 -3.67 20.92
CA GLU A 189 12.55 -2.81 19.73
C GLU A 189 11.82 -3.47 18.56
N CYS A 190 12.07 -4.77 18.30
CA CYS A 190 11.37 -5.49 17.25
C CYS A 190 9.90 -5.75 17.61
N GLN A 191 9.60 -6.00 18.89
CA GLN A 191 8.23 -6.11 19.38
C GLN A 191 7.48 -4.79 19.19
N TRP A 192 8.10 -3.67 19.58
CA TRP A 192 7.55 -2.34 19.37
C TRP A 192 7.31 -2.07 17.87
N MET A 193 8.27 -2.39 16.99
CA MET A 193 8.07 -2.23 15.54
C MET A 193 6.88 -3.06 15.03
N ALA A 194 6.74 -4.30 15.46
CA ALA A 194 5.62 -5.17 15.06
C ALA A 194 4.27 -4.63 15.51
N GLU A 195 4.22 -3.98 16.68
CA GLU A 195 2.99 -3.42 17.26
C GLU A 195 2.63 -2.03 16.71
N HIS A 196 3.61 -1.23 16.25
CA HIS A 196 3.43 0.19 15.96
C HIS A 196 3.81 0.62 14.55
N CYS A 197 4.53 -0.18 13.75
CA CYS A 197 5.00 0.27 12.43
C CYS A 197 3.85 0.68 11.48
N TYR A 198 2.66 0.10 11.64
CA TYR A 198 1.49 0.44 10.83
C TYR A 198 1.02 1.90 11.04
N GLU A 199 1.26 2.49 12.22
CA GLU A 199 0.91 3.89 12.53
C GLU A 199 1.71 4.88 11.66
N TYR A 200 2.88 4.42 11.18
CA TYR A 200 3.79 5.15 10.29
C TYR A 200 3.69 4.70 8.83
N GLY A 201 2.71 3.84 8.48
CA GLY A 201 2.49 3.36 7.12
C GLY A 201 3.34 2.16 6.71
N PHE A 202 3.99 1.48 7.66
CA PHE A 202 4.79 0.28 7.40
C PHE A 202 4.08 -1.00 7.83
N VAL A 203 4.48 -2.09 7.21
CA VAL A 203 4.14 -3.46 7.63
C VAL A 203 5.41 -4.27 7.80
N ILE A 204 5.38 -5.30 8.68
CA ILE A 204 6.37 -6.36 8.65
C ILE A 204 6.12 -7.17 7.37
N ARG A 205 7.02 -7.09 6.41
CA ARG A 205 6.81 -7.63 5.06
C ARG A 205 6.69 -9.15 5.03
N TYR A 206 7.48 -9.83 5.86
CA TYR A 206 7.56 -11.28 5.90
C TYR A 206 7.26 -11.77 7.32
N PRO A 207 5.95 -11.85 7.69
CA PRO A 207 5.53 -12.29 9.03
C PRO A 207 5.79 -13.79 9.27
N GLU A 208 5.89 -14.19 10.54
CA GLU A 208 6.25 -15.56 10.93
C GLU A 208 5.22 -16.59 10.47
N ASP A 209 3.94 -16.26 10.53
CA ASP A 209 2.80 -17.11 10.19
C ASP A 209 2.44 -17.11 8.70
N LYS A 210 3.17 -16.36 7.84
CA LYS A 210 2.88 -16.18 6.41
C LYS A 210 3.99 -16.67 5.49
N GLN A 211 4.96 -17.42 5.99
CA GLN A 211 6.11 -17.90 5.22
C GLN A 211 5.72 -18.75 4.01
N ASP A 212 4.66 -19.54 4.13
CA ASP A 212 4.14 -20.37 3.03
C ASP A 212 3.51 -19.54 1.90
N ILE A 213 3.04 -18.32 2.20
CA ILE A 213 2.43 -17.39 1.24
C ILE A 213 3.50 -16.49 0.61
N THR A 214 4.31 -15.87 1.44
CA THR A 214 5.37 -14.95 0.98
C THR A 214 6.56 -15.66 0.37
N GLU A 215 6.74 -16.97 0.66
CA GLU A 215 7.87 -17.82 0.30
C GLU A 215 9.24 -17.27 0.74
N ILE A 216 9.23 -16.37 1.75
CA ILE A 216 10.40 -15.81 2.42
C ILE A 216 10.31 -16.15 3.90
N ASN A 217 11.45 -16.47 4.50
CA ASN A 217 11.53 -16.73 5.94
C ASN A 217 11.15 -15.50 6.75
N TYR A 218 10.73 -15.70 8.00
CA TYR A 218 10.37 -14.61 8.90
C TYR A 218 11.50 -13.58 9.08
N GLU A 219 11.20 -12.33 8.79
CA GLU A 219 12.14 -11.20 8.86
C GLU A 219 11.59 -10.06 9.74
N PRO A 220 11.76 -10.10 11.09
CA PRO A 220 11.23 -9.06 11.98
C PRO A 220 11.88 -7.67 11.78
N TRP A 221 12.92 -7.58 10.97
CA TRP A 221 13.64 -6.35 10.62
C TRP A 221 13.17 -5.70 9.32
N HIS A 222 12.50 -6.47 8.44
CA HIS A 222 12.15 -6.02 7.10
C HIS A 222 10.81 -5.31 7.09
N LEU A 223 10.86 -3.98 7.00
CA LEU A 223 9.70 -3.11 6.91
C LEU A 223 9.40 -2.76 5.44
N ARG A 224 8.11 -2.79 5.08
CA ARG A 224 7.61 -2.33 3.80
C ARG A 224 6.63 -1.17 4.02
N TYR A 225 6.90 -0.03 3.37
CA TYR A 225 5.98 1.11 3.35
C TYR A 225 4.87 0.88 2.32
N VAL A 226 3.64 1.10 2.73
CA VAL A 226 2.42 0.92 1.90
C VAL A 226 1.42 2.07 2.10
N GLY A 227 1.78 3.12 2.85
CA GLY A 227 0.86 4.19 3.28
C GLY A 227 0.06 3.81 4.54
N LYS A 228 -0.36 4.84 5.30
CA LYS A 228 -0.93 4.64 6.65
C LYS A 228 -2.24 3.84 6.64
N GLU A 229 -3.15 4.11 5.69
CA GLU A 229 -4.45 3.44 5.66
C GLU A 229 -4.32 1.96 5.25
N VAL A 230 -3.51 1.66 4.24
CA VAL A 230 -3.23 0.27 3.81
C VAL A 230 -2.49 -0.49 4.91
N ALA A 231 -1.48 0.11 5.54
CA ALA A 231 -0.75 -0.52 6.63
C ALA A 231 -1.66 -0.87 7.81
N ARG A 232 -2.56 0.06 8.20
CA ARG A 232 -3.56 -0.16 9.25
C ARG A 232 -4.53 -1.28 8.89
N TYR A 233 -4.97 -1.34 7.63
CA TYR A 233 -5.83 -2.40 7.14
C TYR A 233 -5.15 -3.77 7.22
N ILE A 234 -3.94 -3.90 6.70
CA ILE A 234 -3.13 -5.13 6.73
C ILE A 234 -2.92 -5.58 8.18
N TRP A 235 -2.47 -4.68 9.06
CA TRP A 235 -2.21 -4.99 10.46
C TRP A 235 -3.47 -5.45 11.21
N ARG A 236 -4.60 -4.75 11.06
CA ARG A 236 -5.88 -5.09 11.73
C ARG A 236 -6.45 -6.43 11.31
N ASN A 237 -6.22 -6.84 10.07
CA ASN A 237 -6.74 -8.08 9.52
C ASN A 237 -5.71 -9.23 9.56
N GLY A 238 -4.50 -9.02 10.08
CA GLY A 238 -3.45 -10.03 10.18
C GLY A 238 -3.01 -10.56 8.82
N LEU A 239 -2.92 -9.68 7.81
CA LEU A 239 -2.58 -10.05 6.43
C LEU A 239 -1.09 -9.87 6.15
N CYS A 240 -0.57 -10.60 5.16
CA CYS A 240 0.62 -10.20 4.42
C CYS A 240 0.23 -9.38 3.18
N LEU A 241 1.21 -8.84 2.46
CA LEU A 241 0.94 -7.99 1.30
C LEU A 241 0.30 -8.78 0.14
N GLU A 242 0.62 -10.06 -0.01
CA GLU A 242 0.01 -10.97 -0.97
C GLU A 242 -1.50 -11.13 -0.71
N GLU A 243 -1.90 -11.43 0.53
CA GLU A 243 -3.31 -11.58 0.92
C GLU A 243 -4.09 -10.26 0.76
N PHE A 244 -3.44 -9.12 1.03
CA PHE A 244 -4.03 -7.82 0.74
C PHE A 244 -4.33 -7.66 -0.76
N HIS A 245 -3.39 -8.04 -1.63
CA HIS A 245 -3.60 -7.97 -3.09
C HIS A 245 -4.68 -8.92 -3.59
N GLU A 246 -4.80 -10.13 -3.01
CA GLU A 246 -5.91 -11.04 -3.32
C GLU A 246 -7.27 -10.41 -2.99
N GLN A 247 -7.40 -9.80 -1.81
CA GLN A 247 -8.63 -9.12 -1.41
C GLN A 247 -8.92 -7.89 -2.28
N LEU A 248 -7.91 -7.10 -2.62
CA LEU A 248 -8.03 -5.96 -3.51
C LEU A 248 -8.47 -6.40 -4.91
N GLN A 249 -7.89 -7.46 -5.46
CA GLN A 249 -8.27 -7.99 -6.78
C GLN A 249 -9.72 -8.46 -6.77
N ALA A 250 -10.15 -9.19 -5.73
CA ALA A 250 -11.55 -9.61 -5.59
C ALA A 250 -12.52 -8.41 -5.52
N ALA A 251 -12.13 -7.33 -4.85
CA ALA A 251 -12.92 -6.09 -4.81
C ALA A 251 -13.00 -5.39 -6.18
N ILE A 252 -11.88 -5.35 -6.91
CA ILE A 252 -11.82 -4.82 -8.29
C ILE A 252 -12.72 -5.63 -9.21
N ASP A 253 -12.63 -6.95 -9.16
CA ASP A 253 -13.45 -7.85 -10.00
C ASP A 253 -14.94 -7.66 -9.72
N ALA A 254 -15.32 -7.56 -8.45
CA ALA A 254 -16.71 -7.30 -8.04
C ALA A 254 -17.20 -5.92 -8.51
N TYR A 255 -16.38 -4.89 -8.40
CA TYR A 255 -16.66 -3.54 -8.87
C TYR A 255 -16.91 -3.51 -10.39
N LEU A 256 -16.02 -4.15 -11.17
CA LEU A 256 -16.15 -4.22 -12.62
C LEU A 256 -17.36 -5.07 -13.05
N ALA A 257 -17.66 -6.17 -12.35
CA ALA A 257 -18.84 -7.00 -12.61
C ALA A 257 -20.16 -6.26 -12.33
N ALA A 258 -20.16 -5.31 -11.41
CA ALA A 258 -21.31 -4.44 -11.11
C ALA A 258 -21.46 -3.27 -12.10
N GLY A 259 -20.55 -3.10 -13.06
CA GLY A 259 -20.59 -2.04 -14.07
C GLY A 259 -19.71 -0.83 -13.73
N GLY A 260 -18.84 -0.95 -12.75
CA GLY A 260 -17.90 0.10 -12.33
C GLY A 260 -16.95 0.55 -13.43
N ASP A 261 -16.46 1.79 -13.36
CA ASP A 261 -15.57 2.38 -14.34
C ASP A 261 -14.14 1.78 -14.24
N ALA A 262 -13.74 1.00 -15.25
CA ALA A 262 -12.43 0.36 -15.31
C ALA A 262 -11.25 1.34 -15.18
N ARG A 263 -11.38 2.58 -15.68
CA ARG A 263 -10.34 3.62 -15.60
C ARG A 263 -9.97 4.00 -14.15
N ARG A 264 -10.88 3.77 -13.20
CA ARG A 264 -10.65 4.06 -11.79
C ARG A 264 -9.78 3.02 -11.10
N VAL A 265 -9.71 1.82 -11.64
CA VAL A 265 -9.04 0.67 -11.01
C VAL A 265 -7.93 0.06 -11.85
N GLU A 266 -7.77 0.47 -13.13
CA GLU A 266 -6.79 -0.12 -14.05
C GLU A 266 -5.34 -0.08 -13.51
N ASN A 267 -4.96 0.99 -12.80
CA ASN A 267 -3.63 1.15 -12.23
C ASN A 267 -3.41 0.32 -10.96
N LEU A 268 -4.47 -0.21 -10.36
CA LEU A 268 -4.40 -1.05 -9.16
C LEU A 268 -4.20 -2.54 -9.51
N ILE A 269 -4.46 -2.92 -10.76
CA ILE A 269 -4.30 -4.29 -11.24
C ILE A 269 -2.80 -4.57 -11.40
N GLN A 270 -2.30 -5.53 -10.64
CA GLN A 270 -0.90 -5.95 -10.77
C GLN A 270 -0.77 -6.93 -11.93
N THR A 271 0.11 -6.62 -12.87
CA THR A 271 0.52 -7.55 -13.92
C THR A 271 1.99 -7.90 -13.71
N SER A 272 2.34 -9.18 -13.84
CA SER A 272 3.74 -9.57 -13.90
C SER A 272 4.40 -8.88 -15.10
N ALA A 273 5.61 -8.34 -14.90
CA ALA A 273 6.40 -7.82 -16.03
C ALA A 273 6.72 -8.98 -16.99
N GLU A 274 6.37 -8.80 -18.27
CA GLU A 274 6.76 -9.69 -19.36
C GLU A 274 8.28 -9.72 -19.59
#